data_bf0468a5f1faddeffcdf15738a7fdb12
#
_entry.id   bf0468a5f1faddeffcdf15738a7fdb12
#
_cell.length_a   1.000
_cell.length_b   1.000
_cell.length_c   1.000
_cell.angle_alpha   90.00
_cell.angle_beta   90.00
_cell.angle_gamma   90.00
#
_symmetry.space_group_name_H-M   'P 1'
#
loop_
_entity.id
_entity.type
_entity.pdbx_description
1 polymer ?
#
loop_
_entity_poly.entity_id
_entity_poly.type
_entity_poly.pdbx_seq_one_letter_code
_entity_poly.pdbx_strand_id
1 'polypeptide(L)'
;MSVSGNSESIDIQSGDCAILMMLINNMQRLTQEILRLCREYGECRVEAERMEEARRVKNALESVCSMARQRLDISDPALLLALLDACEVTRDEGMLQEVLDVVGRNLDRLAVSVESVKLLACCYYYVEEEECAERARSMLEELRKLGMGEEELADAETILEELT
;
A
#
# COMPACT_ATOMS: atom_id res chain seq x y z
N MET A 1 8.45 -1.83 32.57
CA MET A 1 8.66 -1.18 32.40
C MET A 1 9.24 -0.67 32.59
N SER A 2 9.52 -0.59 32.50
CA SER A 2 10.07 0.07 32.75
C SER A 2 10.27 0.71 32.49
N VAL A 3 10.57 1.00 32.43
CA VAL A 3 10.93 1.93 32.31
C VAL A 3 10.67 2.75 32.90
N SER A 4 10.96 3.30 33.24
CA SER A 4 10.47 4.11 34.03
C SER A 4 11.28 5.13 34.57
N GLY A 5 11.82 5.71 34.93
CA GLY A 5 12.50 6.74 35.58
C GLY A 5 12.89 7.79 34.61
N ASN A 6 13.82 8.65 34.93
CA ASN A 6 14.13 9.74 34.11
C ASN A 6 15.47 9.76 33.50
N SER A 7 16.42 9.20 34.06
CA SER A 7 17.63 8.94 33.34
C SER A 7 17.28 8.04 32.18
N GLU A 8 16.16 7.45 32.34
CA GLU A 8 15.58 6.62 31.32
C GLU A 8 14.93 7.40 30.21
N SER A 9 14.76 8.72 30.33
CA SER A 9 14.11 9.45 29.26
C SER A 9 14.89 9.35 27.94
N ILE A 10 16.22 9.27 28.01
CA ILE A 10 17.03 9.05 26.80
C ILE A 10 16.89 7.60 26.35
N ASP A 11 16.90 6.66 27.29
CA ASP A 11 16.73 5.25 26.98
C ASP A 11 15.34 4.95 26.42
N ILE A 12 14.33 5.64 26.95
CA ILE A 12 12.96 5.56 26.46
C ILE A 12 12.91 6.05 25.02
N GLN A 13 13.57 7.18 24.72
CA GLN A 13 13.62 7.70 23.35
C GLN A 13 14.33 6.73 22.41
N SER A 14 15.40 6.11 22.85
CA SER A 14 16.08 5.10 22.05
C SER A 14 15.21 3.88 21.84
N GLY A 15 14.48 3.48 22.88
CA GLY A 15 13.53 2.39 22.79
C GLY A 15 12.39 2.69 21.83
N ASP A 16 11.87 3.91 21.87
CA ASP A 16 10.81 4.35 20.97
C ASP A 16 11.29 4.35 19.52
N CYS A 17 12.51 4.80 19.27
CA CYS A 17 13.10 4.75 17.93
C CYS A 17 13.26 3.31 17.43
N ALA A 18 13.71 2.40 18.30
CA ALA A 18 13.85 1.00 17.96
C ALA A 18 12.50 0.36 17.63
N ILE A 19 11.47 0.67 18.42
CA ILE A 19 10.11 0.19 18.18
C ILE A 19 9.58 0.72 16.85
N LEU A 20 9.77 2.00 16.56
CA LEU A 20 9.36 2.59 15.29
C LEU A 20 10.05 1.93 14.11
N MET A 21 11.36 1.67 14.23
CA MET A 21 12.10 0.98 13.19
C MET A 21 11.56 -0.43 12.95
N MET A 22 11.24 -1.15 14.02
CA MET A 22 10.64 -2.47 13.92
C MET A 22 9.27 -2.44 13.26
N LEU A 23 8.44 -1.46 13.59
CA LEU A 23 7.12 -1.30 12.99
C LEU A 23 7.24 -1.00 11.50
N ILE A 24 8.13 -0.09 11.12
CA ILE A 24 8.37 0.24 9.71
C ILE A 24 8.84 -0.99 8.95
N ASN A 25 9.80 -1.73 9.50
CA ASN A 25 10.30 -2.95 8.88
C ASN A 25 9.21 -4.00 8.71
N ASN A 26 8.36 -4.15 9.73
CA ASN A 26 7.25 -5.10 9.69
C ASN A 26 6.22 -4.70 8.62
N MET A 27 5.95 -3.42 8.48
CA MET A 27 5.02 -2.93 7.46
C MET A 27 5.58 -3.15 6.05
N GLN A 28 6.87 -2.93 5.85
CA GLN A 28 7.52 -3.20 4.58
C GLN A 28 7.48 -4.69 4.23
N ARG A 29 7.74 -5.55 5.21
CA ARG A 29 7.64 -7.00 5.04
C ARG A 29 6.23 -7.43 4.70
N LEU A 30 5.25 -6.81 5.36
CA LEU A 30 3.84 -7.09 5.13
C LEU A 30 3.46 -6.74 3.69
N THR A 31 3.88 -5.57 3.22
CA THR A 31 3.65 -5.13 1.85
C THR A 31 4.28 -6.11 0.85
N GLN A 32 5.54 -6.47 1.06
CA GLN A 32 6.25 -7.41 0.20
C GLN A 32 5.59 -8.78 0.18
N GLU A 33 5.15 -9.26 1.35
CA GLU A 33 4.48 -10.55 1.47
C GLU A 33 3.16 -10.56 0.71
N ILE A 34 2.37 -9.50 0.84
CA ILE A 34 1.12 -9.36 0.09
C ILE A 34 1.39 -9.42 -1.42
N LEU A 35 2.35 -8.67 -1.90
CA LEU A 35 2.69 -8.64 -3.32
C LEU A 35 3.19 -10.00 -3.82
N ARG A 36 4.01 -10.68 -3.02
CA ARG A 36 4.51 -12.01 -3.35
C ARG A 36 3.36 -13.01 -3.47
N LEU A 37 2.47 -13.01 -2.49
CA LEU A 37 1.33 -13.93 -2.49
C LEU A 37 0.32 -13.63 -3.60
N CYS A 38 0.13 -12.36 -3.95
CA CYS A 38 -0.70 -11.98 -5.08
C CYS A 38 -0.15 -12.60 -6.37
N ARG A 39 1.16 -12.52 -6.58
CA ARG A 39 1.81 -13.08 -7.76
C ARG A 39 1.70 -14.60 -7.78
N GLU A 40 2.00 -15.26 -6.66
CA GLU A 40 1.88 -16.71 -6.55
C GLU A 40 0.46 -17.19 -6.82
N TYR A 41 -0.52 -16.53 -6.24
CA TYR A 41 -1.91 -16.89 -6.44
C TYR A 41 -2.32 -16.72 -7.90
N GLY A 42 -1.88 -15.63 -8.52
CA GLY A 42 -2.16 -15.40 -9.94
C GLY A 42 -1.58 -16.50 -10.84
N GLU A 43 -0.41 -17.02 -10.49
CA GLU A 43 0.23 -18.10 -11.24
C GLU A 43 -0.48 -19.44 -11.02
N CYS A 44 -0.80 -19.76 -9.77
CA CYS A 44 -1.41 -21.04 -9.42
C CYS A 44 -2.83 -21.21 -9.92
N ARG A 45 -3.62 -20.14 -9.85
CA ARG A 45 -5.06 -20.23 -10.12
C ARG A 45 -5.42 -20.53 -11.57
N VAL A 46 -4.48 -20.37 -12.48
CA VAL A 46 -4.73 -20.64 -13.91
C VAL A 46 -4.42 -22.08 -14.31
N GLU A 47 -3.84 -22.86 -13.41
CA GLU A 47 -3.48 -24.25 -13.68
C GLU A 47 -4.37 -25.20 -12.88
N ALA A 48 -5.08 -26.10 -13.58
CA ALA A 48 -6.01 -27.03 -12.95
C ALA A 48 -5.31 -27.96 -11.96
N GLU A 49 -4.07 -28.36 -12.24
CA GLU A 49 -3.29 -29.25 -11.38
C GLU A 49 -2.83 -28.57 -10.09
N ARG A 50 -2.89 -27.24 -10.03
CA ARG A 50 -2.42 -26.48 -8.89
C ARG A 50 -3.53 -25.89 -8.03
N MET A 51 -4.74 -26.43 -8.15
CA MET A 51 -5.91 -25.92 -7.42
C MET A 51 -5.73 -25.96 -5.89
N GLU A 52 -5.14 -27.01 -5.36
CA GLU A 52 -4.85 -27.13 -3.92
C GLU A 52 -3.83 -26.09 -3.48
N GLU A 53 -2.78 -25.90 -4.26
CA GLU A 53 -1.77 -24.90 -3.99
C GLU A 53 -2.39 -23.49 -4.05
N ALA A 54 -3.20 -23.22 -5.05
CA ALA A 54 -3.89 -21.93 -5.21
C ALA A 54 -4.73 -21.62 -3.97
N ARG A 55 -5.46 -22.61 -3.46
CA ARG A 55 -6.28 -22.41 -2.26
C ARG A 55 -5.44 -22.07 -1.03
N ARG A 56 -4.32 -22.76 -0.86
CA ARG A 56 -3.41 -22.48 0.26
C ARG A 56 -2.81 -21.09 0.15
N VAL A 57 -2.39 -20.70 -1.04
CA VAL A 57 -1.82 -19.37 -1.27
C VAL A 57 -2.90 -18.30 -1.02
N LYS A 58 -4.11 -18.52 -1.49
CA LYS A 58 -5.22 -17.59 -1.26
C LYS A 58 -5.50 -17.42 0.23
N ASN A 59 -5.53 -18.53 0.99
CA ASN A 59 -5.75 -18.47 2.44
C ASN A 59 -4.64 -17.70 3.15
N ALA A 60 -3.39 -17.92 2.73
CA ALA A 60 -2.26 -17.19 3.28
C ALA A 60 -2.38 -15.69 2.97
N LEU A 61 -2.75 -15.36 1.73
CA LEU A 61 -2.95 -13.96 1.32
C LEU A 61 -4.05 -13.30 2.14
N GLU A 62 -5.18 -13.97 2.32
CA GLU A 62 -6.28 -13.44 3.14
C GLU A 62 -5.86 -13.20 4.58
N SER A 63 -5.06 -14.10 5.15
CA SER A 63 -4.54 -13.93 6.52
C SER A 63 -3.63 -12.72 6.65
N VAL A 64 -2.71 -12.54 5.69
CA VAL A 64 -1.79 -11.40 5.70
C VAL A 64 -2.57 -10.09 5.50
N CYS A 65 -3.54 -10.09 4.59
CA CYS A 65 -4.41 -8.93 4.38
C CYS A 65 -5.22 -8.57 5.63
N SER A 66 -5.71 -9.57 6.36
CA SER A 66 -6.43 -9.33 7.63
C SER A 66 -5.55 -8.60 8.64
N MET A 67 -4.28 -8.96 8.71
CA MET A 67 -3.32 -8.27 9.59
C MET A 67 -3.13 -6.82 9.14
N ALA A 68 -2.99 -6.60 7.85
CA ALA A 68 -2.81 -5.25 7.28
C ALA A 68 -4.04 -4.37 7.50
N ARG A 69 -5.23 -4.94 7.38
CA ARG A 69 -6.50 -4.20 7.53
C ARG A 69 -6.66 -3.60 8.91
N GLN A 70 -6.00 -4.15 9.92
CA GLN A 70 -6.03 -3.58 11.27
C GLN A 70 -5.20 -2.32 11.39
N ARG A 71 -4.39 -2.01 10.38
CA ARG A 71 -3.45 -0.89 10.40
C ARG A 71 -3.55 0.00 9.16
N LEU A 72 -4.75 0.14 8.61
CA LEU A 72 -4.95 1.00 7.44
C LEU A 72 -4.68 2.44 7.81
N ASP A 73 -3.68 3.01 7.18
CA ASP A 73 -3.28 4.38 7.41
C ASP A 73 -2.76 4.98 6.12
N ILE A 74 -3.12 6.22 5.88
CA ILE A 74 -2.72 6.97 4.71
C ILE A 74 -1.20 7.20 4.66
N SER A 75 -0.50 7.04 5.77
CA SER A 75 0.95 7.24 5.83
C SER A 75 1.74 6.16 5.09
N ASP A 76 1.10 5.05 4.71
CA ASP A 76 1.78 3.97 3.99
C ASP A 76 1.08 3.67 2.67
N PRO A 77 1.29 4.50 1.64
CA PRO A 77 0.65 4.29 0.34
C PRO A 77 1.07 3.00 -0.35
N ALA A 78 2.28 2.51 -0.08
CA ALA A 78 2.75 1.25 -0.66
C ALA A 78 1.92 0.06 -0.15
N LEU A 79 1.58 0.05 1.14
CA LEU A 79 0.72 -0.99 1.71
C LEU A 79 -0.69 -0.91 1.13
N LEU A 80 -1.24 0.29 1.04
CA LEU A 80 -2.57 0.50 0.47
C LEU A 80 -2.62 0.02 -0.98
N LEU A 81 -1.57 0.29 -1.75
CA LEU A 81 -1.46 -0.15 -3.12
C LEU A 81 -1.41 -1.68 -3.22
N ALA A 82 -0.63 -2.32 -2.34
CA ALA A 82 -0.55 -3.78 -2.28
C ALA A 82 -1.90 -4.40 -1.93
N LEU A 83 -2.65 -3.77 -1.03
CA LEU A 83 -3.99 -4.23 -0.67
C LEU A 83 -4.97 -4.11 -1.85
N LEU A 84 -4.84 -3.08 -2.68
CA LEU A 84 -5.64 -2.98 -3.90
C LEU A 84 -5.33 -4.13 -4.87
N ASP A 85 -4.06 -4.50 -5.00
CA ASP A 85 -3.68 -5.67 -5.81
C ASP A 85 -4.31 -6.94 -5.25
N ALA A 86 -4.30 -7.10 -3.94
CA ALA A 86 -4.91 -8.25 -3.29
C ALA A 86 -6.43 -8.29 -3.51
N CYS A 87 -7.09 -7.13 -3.46
CA CYS A 87 -8.53 -7.02 -3.76
C CYS A 87 -8.83 -7.50 -5.17
N GLU A 88 -7.98 -7.14 -6.12
CA GLU A 88 -8.14 -7.50 -7.52
C GLU A 88 -8.06 -9.02 -7.71
N VAL A 89 -7.06 -9.65 -7.12
CA VAL A 89 -6.86 -11.10 -7.32
C VAL A 89 -7.80 -11.96 -6.48
N THR A 90 -8.23 -11.49 -5.31
CA THR A 90 -9.15 -12.25 -4.43
C THR A 90 -10.60 -11.86 -4.59
N ARG A 91 -10.87 -10.75 -5.27
CA ARG A 91 -12.19 -10.16 -5.46
C ARG A 91 -12.90 -9.83 -4.14
N ASP A 92 -12.12 -9.32 -3.19
CA ASP A 92 -12.63 -8.90 -1.88
C ASP A 92 -13.13 -7.45 -1.95
N GLU A 93 -14.42 -7.31 -2.19
CA GLU A 93 -15.04 -5.99 -2.32
C GLU A 93 -15.10 -5.22 -1.00
N GLY A 94 -15.22 -5.94 0.12
CA GLY A 94 -15.22 -5.30 1.44
C GLY A 94 -13.89 -4.63 1.75
N MET A 95 -12.80 -5.31 1.48
CA MET A 95 -11.46 -4.75 1.66
C MET A 95 -11.20 -3.60 0.70
N LEU A 96 -11.64 -3.75 -0.54
CA LEU A 96 -11.53 -2.69 -1.54
C LEU A 96 -12.19 -1.41 -1.03
N GLN A 97 -13.41 -1.52 -0.52
CA GLN A 97 -14.14 -0.36 -0.01
C GLN A 97 -13.42 0.29 1.17
N GLU A 98 -12.86 -0.51 2.07
CA GLU A 98 -12.09 0.02 3.20
C GLU A 98 -10.90 0.85 2.74
N VAL A 99 -10.14 0.34 1.76
CA VAL A 99 -8.97 1.06 1.22
C VAL A 99 -9.41 2.35 0.54
N LEU A 100 -10.43 2.28 -0.30
CA LEU A 100 -10.94 3.45 -1.01
C LEU A 100 -11.42 4.53 -0.04
N ASP A 101 -12.09 4.12 1.04
CA ASP A 101 -12.57 5.05 2.07
C ASP A 101 -11.43 5.75 2.80
N VAL A 102 -10.37 5.00 3.12
CA VAL A 102 -9.20 5.59 3.78
C VAL A 102 -8.55 6.64 2.89
N VAL A 103 -8.36 6.33 1.62
CA VAL A 103 -7.77 7.27 0.67
C VAL A 103 -8.68 8.48 0.46
N GLY A 104 -9.97 8.25 0.23
CA GLY A 104 -10.94 9.32 -0.03
C GLY A 104 -11.06 10.33 1.09
N ARG A 105 -10.96 9.87 2.33
CA ARG A 105 -11.05 10.75 3.50
C ARG A 105 -9.77 11.50 3.80
N ASN A 106 -8.66 11.12 3.18
CA ASN A 106 -7.34 11.65 3.52
C ASN A 106 -6.53 12.14 2.31
N LEU A 107 -7.20 12.52 1.23
CA LEU A 107 -6.53 12.95 -0.01
C LEU A 107 -5.50 14.05 0.24
N ASP A 108 -5.85 15.05 1.06
CA ASP A 108 -4.97 16.18 1.35
C ASP A 108 -3.78 15.80 2.22
N ARG A 109 -3.86 14.68 2.91
CA ARG A 109 -2.82 14.23 3.83
C ARG A 109 -1.86 13.23 3.20
N LEU A 110 -2.16 12.79 1.99
CA LEU A 110 -1.33 11.83 1.28
C LEU A 110 -0.01 12.46 0.89
N ALA A 111 1.09 11.83 1.27
CA ALA A 111 2.42 12.34 0.97
C ALA A 111 2.71 12.31 -0.53
N VAL A 112 3.43 13.31 -1.01
CA VAL A 112 3.83 13.38 -2.43
C VAL A 112 4.90 12.32 -2.68
N SER A 113 4.55 11.29 -3.43
CA SER A 113 5.45 10.19 -3.76
C SER A 113 4.94 9.44 -4.98
N VAL A 114 5.83 8.65 -5.59
CA VAL A 114 5.46 7.80 -6.73
C VAL A 114 4.37 6.82 -6.33
N GLU A 115 4.46 6.23 -5.15
CA GLU A 115 3.47 5.28 -4.63
C GLU A 115 2.11 5.95 -4.48
N SER A 116 2.09 7.19 -4.00
CA SER A 116 0.84 7.94 -3.86
C SER A 116 0.18 8.22 -5.21
N VAL A 117 0.98 8.56 -6.22
CA VAL A 117 0.46 8.77 -7.58
C VAL A 117 -0.19 7.50 -8.10
N LYS A 118 0.48 6.37 -7.96
CA LYS A 118 -0.06 5.07 -8.39
C LYS A 118 -1.32 4.71 -7.63
N LEU A 119 -1.32 4.94 -6.31
CA LEU A 119 -2.49 4.67 -5.46
C LEU A 119 -3.70 5.50 -5.92
N LEU A 120 -3.49 6.78 -6.16
CA LEU A 120 -4.59 7.67 -6.60
C LEU A 120 -5.11 7.28 -7.98
N ALA A 121 -4.22 6.88 -8.89
CA ALA A 121 -4.63 6.40 -10.21
C ALA A 121 -5.51 5.15 -10.09
N CYS A 122 -5.10 4.21 -9.23
CA CYS A 122 -5.88 3.00 -8.98
C CYS A 122 -7.23 3.32 -8.33
N CYS A 123 -7.25 4.25 -7.39
CA CYS A 123 -8.51 4.68 -6.77
C CYS A 123 -9.45 5.30 -7.80
N TYR A 124 -8.92 6.14 -8.68
CA TYR A 124 -9.72 6.71 -9.76
C TYR A 124 -10.33 5.63 -10.64
N TYR A 125 -9.57 4.58 -10.94
CA TYR A 125 -10.07 3.47 -11.74
C TYR A 125 -11.34 2.85 -11.13
N TYR A 126 -11.39 2.76 -9.79
CA TYR A 126 -12.54 2.13 -9.12
C TYR A 126 -13.70 3.08 -8.87
N VAL A 127 -13.45 4.34 -8.51
CA VAL A 127 -14.50 5.27 -8.10
C VAL A 127 -14.76 6.41 -9.08
N GLU A 128 -13.87 6.62 -10.03
CA GLU A 128 -13.96 7.67 -11.05
C GLU A 128 -14.16 9.09 -10.47
N GLU A 129 -13.63 9.34 -9.28
CA GLU A 129 -13.65 10.68 -8.69
C GLU A 129 -12.51 11.51 -9.24
N GLU A 130 -12.83 12.58 -9.94
CA GLU A 130 -11.85 13.43 -10.61
C GLU A 130 -10.80 13.99 -9.66
N GLU A 131 -11.14 14.19 -8.40
CA GLU A 131 -10.20 14.68 -7.39
C GLU A 131 -8.98 13.77 -7.25
N CYS A 132 -9.17 12.47 -7.37
CA CYS A 132 -8.06 11.51 -7.31
C CYS A 132 -7.10 11.70 -8.47
N ALA A 133 -7.62 11.85 -9.67
CA ALA A 133 -6.82 12.05 -10.88
C ALA A 133 -6.09 13.40 -10.84
N GLU A 134 -6.79 14.45 -10.43
CA GLU A 134 -6.19 15.78 -10.31
C GLU A 134 -5.06 15.80 -9.30
N ARG A 135 -5.27 15.17 -8.14
CA ARG A 135 -4.24 15.10 -7.11
C ARG A 135 -3.02 14.32 -7.61
N ALA A 136 -3.25 13.23 -8.33
CA ALA A 136 -2.16 12.43 -8.90
C ALA A 136 -1.33 13.25 -9.90
N ARG A 137 -1.99 13.99 -10.78
CA ARG A 137 -1.29 14.84 -11.75
C ARG A 137 -0.50 15.95 -11.05
N SER A 138 -1.09 16.56 -10.03
CA SER A 138 -0.44 17.58 -9.22
C SER A 138 0.81 17.04 -8.54
N MET A 139 0.74 15.82 -8.00
CA MET A 139 1.89 15.17 -7.37
C MET A 139 3.02 14.90 -8.37
N LEU A 140 2.69 14.47 -9.58
CA LEU A 140 3.69 14.25 -10.62
C LEU A 140 4.44 15.55 -10.94
N GLU A 141 3.70 16.67 -11.04
CA GLU A 141 4.31 17.97 -11.26
C GLU A 141 5.26 18.35 -10.13
N GLU A 142 4.83 18.14 -8.88
CA GLU A 142 5.67 18.41 -7.72
C GLU A 142 6.93 17.55 -7.70
N LEU A 143 6.81 16.27 -8.04
CA LEU A 143 7.95 15.36 -8.08
C LEU A 143 8.96 15.77 -9.16
N ARG A 144 8.49 16.24 -10.30
CA ARG A 144 9.36 16.79 -11.35
C ARG A 144 10.09 18.03 -10.85
N LYS A 145 9.39 18.93 -10.20
CA LYS A 145 9.98 20.17 -9.64
C LYS A 145 11.02 19.86 -8.57
N LEU A 146 10.85 18.76 -7.85
CA LEU A 146 11.83 18.32 -6.85
C LEU A 146 13.05 17.62 -7.46
N GLY A 147 13.07 17.47 -8.78
CA GLY A 147 14.21 16.90 -9.48
C GLY A 147 14.17 15.41 -9.70
N MET A 148 13.03 14.78 -9.49
CA MET A 148 12.91 13.35 -9.74
C MET A 148 13.04 13.07 -11.24
N GLY A 149 13.85 12.07 -11.60
CA GLY A 149 14.15 11.74 -12.99
C GLY A 149 12.96 11.12 -13.72
N GLU A 150 12.97 11.29 -15.06
CA GLU A 150 11.90 10.74 -15.90
C GLU A 150 11.76 9.22 -15.78
N GLU A 151 12.87 8.50 -15.58
CA GLU A 151 12.83 7.05 -15.41
C GLU A 151 12.05 6.66 -14.15
N GLU A 152 12.26 7.40 -13.06
CA GLU A 152 11.57 7.15 -11.80
C GLU A 152 10.08 7.43 -11.87
N LEU A 153 9.71 8.41 -12.72
CA LEU A 153 8.31 8.80 -12.89
C LEU A 153 7.57 8.01 -13.97
N ALA A 154 8.31 7.33 -14.85
CA ALA A 154 7.73 6.68 -16.03
C ALA A 154 6.61 5.70 -15.70
N ASP A 155 6.81 4.86 -14.70
CA ASP A 155 5.80 3.87 -14.31
C ASP A 155 4.53 4.55 -13.78
N ALA A 156 4.69 5.55 -12.94
CA ALA A 156 3.57 6.29 -12.38
C ALA A 156 2.80 7.04 -13.46
N GLU A 157 3.50 7.68 -14.39
CA GLU A 157 2.88 8.35 -15.52
C GLU A 157 2.07 7.39 -16.38
N THR A 158 2.67 6.25 -16.69
CA THR A 158 2.03 5.22 -17.52
C THR A 158 0.76 4.72 -16.86
N ILE A 159 0.82 4.40 -15.58
CA ILE A 159 -0.33 3.92 -14.83
C ILE A 159 -1.43 5.00 -14.79
N LEU A 160 -1.06 6.23 -14.54
CA LEU A 160 -2.02 7.34 -14.49
C LEU A 160 -2.70 7.54 -15.84
N GLU A 161 -1.95 7.50 -16.94
CA GLU A 161 -2.49 7.62 -18.28
C GLU A 161 -3.43 6.46 -18.64
N GLU A 162 -3.04 5.25 -18.29
CA GLU A 162 -3.85 4.05 -18.60
C GLU A 162 -5.15 4.00 -17.81
N LEU A 163 -5.15 4.46 -16.56
CA LEU A 163 -6.30 4.35 -15.67
C LEU A 163 -7.20 5.60 -15.67
N THR A 164 -6.71 6.68 -16.19
CA THR A 164 -7.48 7.93 -16.28
C THR A 164 -7.77 8.32 -17.74
#